data_3223a55375399e372f0f58ea4b08a902
#
_entry.id   3223a55375399e372f0f58ea4b08a902
#
_cell.length_a   1.000
_cell.length_b   1.000
_cell.length_c   1.000
_cell.angle_alpha   90.00
_cell.angle_beta   90.00
_cell.angle_gamma   90.00
#
_symmetry.space_group_name_H-M   'P 1'
#
loop_
_entity.id
_entity.type
_entity.pdbx_description
1 polymer ?
#
loop_
_entity_poly.entity_id
_entity_poly.type
_entity_poly.pdbx_seq_one_letter_code
_entity_poly.pdbx_strand_id
1 'polypeptide(L)'
;MPSGKTVEVLIPAYNEEERISDTVSAILDLPEINGVLVIDDGSADDTAIKARLAGANVISLPANSGKGEALNCGIKELTAEIIVFLDADLGSSAAEAKRLIDPVMNDIADMTIARFPKSKRKGGFGLVKGLAREGIRRHTGLVMESPLSGQRAMTRQVAEKTAPFAAGFGVEVSMTITAAKQGFRILEVPVNMRHNETGQNWKGFMHRGKQFWHVALVLAGIGRRKRGAEC
;
A
#
# COMPACT_ATOMS: atom_id res chain seq x y z
N MET A 1 -29.72 1.90 -0.91
CA MET A 1 -28.97 1.17 -1.95
C MET A 1 -27.52 1.43 -1.69
N PRO A 2 -26.60 0.43 -1.65
CA PRO A 2 -25.18 0.75 -1.57
C PRO A 2 -24.84 1.65 -2.76
N SER A 3 -24.04 2.69 -2.53
CA SER A 3 -23.60 3.59 -3.59
C SER A 3 -22.89 2.73 -4.62
N GLY A 4 -23.31 2.79 -5.89
CA GLY A 4 -22.78 1.95 -6.95
C GLY A 4 -21.35 2.29 -7.38
N LYS A 5 -20.50 2.76 -6.45
CA LYS A 5 -19.08 3.04 -6.70
C LYS A 5 -18.31 1.74 -6.95
N THR A 6 -17.53 1.73 -8.00
CA THR A 6 -16.66 0.61 -8.35
C THR A 6 -15.40 0.62 -7.49
N VAL A 7 -14.91 -0.59 -7.14
CA VAL A 7 -13.73 -0.80 -6.29
C VAL A 7 -12.74 -1.75 -6.99
N GLU A 8 -11.52 -1.32 -7.19
CA GLU A 8 -10.43 -2.16 -7.69
C GLU A 8 -9.26 -2.17 -6.69
N VAL A 9 -8.63 -3.34 -6.58
CA VAL A 9 -7.49 -3.55 -5.67
C VAL A 9 -6.20 -3.68 -6.47
N LEU A 10 -5.17 -2.98 -6.04
CA LEU A 10 -3.82 -3.02 -6.59
C LEU A 10 -2.87 -3.66 -5.59
N ILE A 11 -2.20 -4.72 -5.99
CA ILE A 11 -1.26 -5.50 -5.17
C ILE A 11 0.10 -5.52 -5.85
N PRO A 12 1.10 -4.77 -5.38
CA PRO A 12 2.49 -4.98 -5.77
C PRO A 12 3.02 -6.26 -5.11
N ALA A 13 3.60 -7.17 -5.90
CA ALA A 13 4.09 -8.45 -5.41
C ALA A 13 5.53 -8.71 -5.90
N TYR A 14 6.37 -9.30 -5.04
CA TYR A 14 7.71 -9.75 -5.39
C TYR A 14 8.12 -10.96 -4.54
N ASN A 15 8.19 -12.15 -5.16
CA ASN A 15 8.50 -13.42 -4.51
C ASN A 15 7.55 -13.73 -3.32
N GLU A 16 6.25 -13.75 -3.61
CA GLU A 16 5.18 -13.98 -2.64
C GLU A 16 4.31 -15.20 -3.00
N GLU A 17 4.89 -16.19 -3.67
CA GLU A 17 4.19 -17.38 -4.15
C GLU A 17 3.46 -18.17 -3.06
N GLU A 18 3.92 -18.07 -1.80
CA GLU A 18 3.32 -18.79 -0.68
C GLU A 18 1.96 -18.24 -0.25
N ARG A 19 1.70 -16.94 -0.50
CA ARG A 19 0.54 -16.24 0.08
C ARG A 19 -0.33 -15.51 -0.92
N ILE A 20 0.18 -15.22 -2.10
CA ILE A 20 -0.52 -14.40 -3.09
C ILE A 20 -1.88 -14.97 -3.45
N SER A 21 -2.01 -16.31 -3.58
CA SER A 21 -3.29 -16.96 -3.89
C SER A 21 -4.33 -16.70 -2.82
N ASP A 22 -3.99 -16.93 -1.56
CA ASP A 22 -4.90 -16.72 -0.43
C ASP A 22 -5.28 -15.24 -0.29
N THR A 23 -4.32 -14.33 -0.54
CA THR A 23 -4.56 -12.88 -0.53
C THR A 23 -5.56 -12.48 -1.60
N VAL A 24 -5.35 -12.92 -2.85
CA VAL A 24 -6.23 -12.61 -3.99
C VAL A 24 -7.63 -13.20 -3.77
N SER A 25 -7.72 -14.47 -3.38
CA SER A 25 -8.99 -15.15 -3.15
C SER A 25 -9.80 -14.45 -2.05
N ALA A 26 -9.18 -14.13 -0.92
CA ALA A 26 -9.86 -13.46 0.18
C ALA A 26 -10.40 -12.06 -0.18
N ILE A 27 -9.78 -11.39 -1.15
CA ILE A 27 -10.24 -10.09 -1.65
C ILE A 27 -11.39 -10.28 -2.65
N LEU A 28 -11.29 -11.24 -3.57
CA LEU A 28 -12.33 -11.51 -4.58
C LEU A 28 -13.62 -12.04 -3.96
N ASP A 29 -13.56 -12.62 -2.77
CA ASP A 29 -14.74 -13.06 -2.00
C ASP A 29 -15.55 -11.86 -1.43
N LEU A 30 -15.01 -10.64 -1.46
CA LEU A 30 -15.72 -9.44 -1.02
C LEU A 30 -16.65 -8.92 -2.14
N PRO A 31 -17.97 -8.82 -1.87
CA PRO A 31 -18.96 -8.51 -2.92
C PRO A 31 -18.83 -7.11 -3.52
N GLU A 32 -18.17 -6.18 -2.85
CA GLU A 32 -17.89 -4.83 -3.33
C GLU A 32 -16.72 -4.74 -4.32
N ILE A 33 -15.90 -5.79 -4.45
CA ILE A 33 -14.71 -5.78 -5.31
C ILE A 33 -15.08 -6.07 -6.76
N ASN A 34 -14.68 -5.18 -7.67
CA ASN A 34 -14.90 -5.31 -9.11
C ASN A 34 -13.70 -5.94 -9.84
N GLY A 35 -12.51 -5.88 -9.23
CA GLY A 35 -11.30 -6.48 -9.81
C GLY A 35 -10.09 -6.37 -8.91
N VAL A 36 -9.14 -7.30 -9.15
CA VAL A 36 -7.82 -7.31 -8.50
C VAL A 36 -6.75 -7.27 -9.60
N LEU A 37 -5.87 -6.29 -9.51
CA LEU A 37 -4.68 -6.16 -10.35
C LEU A 37 -3.44 -6.44 -9.50
N VAL A 38 -2.66 -7.43 -9.87
CA VAL A 38 -1.36 -7.72 -9.28
C VAL A 38 -0.27 -7.21 -10.22
N ILE A 39 0.64 -6.40 -9.71
CA ILE A 39 1.87 -6.05 -10.41
C ILE A 39 2.98 -6.91 -9.83
N ASP A 40 3.38 -7.90 -10.60
CA ASP A 40 4.51 -8.75 -10.29
C ASP A 40 5.82 -8.02 -10.64
N ASP A 41 6.53 -7.60 -9.63
CA ASP A 41 7.75 -6.77 -9.74
C ASP A 41 8.99 -7.63 -10.07
N GLY A 42 8.88 -8.48 -11.12
CA GLY A 42 9.96 -9.31 -11.60
C GLY A 42 10.30 -10.47 -10.66
N SER A 43 9.29 -11.19 -10.14
CA SER A 43 9.50 -12.37 -9.29
C SER A 43 10.26 -13.48 -10.01
N ALA A 44 11.05 -14.23 -9.25
CA ALA A 44 11.77 -15.41 -9.72
C ALA A 44 11.05 -16.72 -9.38
N ASP A 45 9.96 -16.65 -8.62
CA ASP A 45 9.11 -17.75 -8.18
C ASP A 45 7.76 -17.77 -8.95
N ASP A 46 6.82 -18.61 -8.53
CA ASP A 46 5.51 -18.77 -9.17
C ASP A 46 4.48 -17.69 -8.77
N THR A 47 4.90 -16.54 -8.22
CA THR A 47 4.00 -15.46 -7.76
C THR A 47 2.98 -15.07 -8.82
N ALA A 48 3.43 -14.73 -10.04
CA ALA A 48 2.56 -14.27 -11.11
C ALA A 48 1.56 -15.37 -11.58
N ILE A 49 2.03 -16.61 -11.63
CA ILE A 49 1.20 -17.77 -12.02
C ILE A 49 0.10 -18.00 -10.99
N LYS A 50 0.47 -18.03 -9.72
CA LYS A 50 -0.47 -18.27 -8.62
C LYS A 50 -1.49 -17.13 -8.46
N ALA A 51 -1.09 -15.89 -8.70
CA ALA A 51 -2.01 -14.75 -8.69
C ALA A 51 -3.07 -14.86 -9.81
N ARG A 52 -2.65 -15.24 -11.04
CA ARG A 52 -3.59 -15.48 -12.17
C ARG A 52 -4.55 -16.62 -11.87
N LEU A 53 -4.05 -17.74 -11.35
CA LEU A 53 -4.88 -18.89 -11.00
C LEU A 53 -5.90 -18.56 -9.89
N ALA A 54 -5.59 -17.62 -9.00
CA ALA A 54 -6.50 -17.13 -7.98
C ALA A 54 -7.54 -16.12 -8.52
N GLY A 55 -7.46 -15.73 -9.80
CA GLY A 55 -8.45 -14.86 -10.47
C GLY A 55 -8.03 -13.39 -10.61
N ALA A 56 -6.79 -13.00 -10.27
CA ALA A 56 -6.31 -11.64 -10.50
C ALA A 56 -5.88 -11.41 -11.96
N ASN A 57 -6.06 -10.17 -12.44
CA ASN A 57 -5.30 -9.67 -13.57
C ASN A 57 -3.84 -9.46 -13.14
N VAL A 58 -2.86 -9.83 -13.98
CA VAL A 58 -1.44 -9.75 -13.62
C VAL A 58 -0.63 -9.10 -14.72
N ILE A 59 0.12 -8.07 -14.36
CA ILE A 59 1.16 -7.46 -15.18
C ILE A 59 2.50 -7.79 -14.54
N SER A 60 3.43 -8.40 -15.31
CA SER A 60 4.78 -8.71 -14.83
C SER A 60 5.78 -7.72 -15.39
N LEU A 61 6.56 -7.11 -14.50
CA LEU A 61 7.67 -6.22 -14.86
C LEU A 61 8.92 -7.04 -15.22
N PRO A 62 9.79 -6.54 -16.11
CA PRO A 62 10.97 -7.30 -16.54
C PRO A 62 12.01 -7.50 -15.45
N ALA A 63 12.00 -6.67 -14.41
CA ALA A 63 12.94 -6.74 -13.27
C ALA A 63 12.36 -6.02 -12.05
N ASN A 64 12.88 -6.36 -10.86
CA ASN A 64 12.50 -5.70 -9.62
C ASN A 64 12.84 -4.20 -9.64
N SER A 65 11.81 -3.37 -9.65
CA SER A 65 11.89 -1.90 -9.68
C SER A 65 11.45 -1.27 -8.36
N GLY A 66 10.85 -2.07 -7.48
CA GLY A 66 10.37 -1.71 -6.14
C GLY A 66 8.92 -1.27 -6.10
N LYS A 67 8.32 -1.38 -4.90
CA LYS A 67 6.90 -1.16 -4.64
C LYS A 67 6.34 0.13 -5.26
N GLY A 68 7.07 1.25 -5.15
CA GLY A 68 6.60 2.53 -5.69
C GLY A 68 6.41 2.49 -7.21
N GLU A 69 7.34 1.86 -7.94
CA GLU A 69 7.26 1.72 -9.39
C GLU A 69 6.16 0.75 -9.80
N ALA A 70 6.02 -0.37 -9.10
CA ALA A 70 4.91 -1.30 -9.31
C ALA A 70 3.54 -0.61 -9.12
N LEU A 71 3.40 0.24 -8.09
CA LEU A 71 2.19 1.04 -7.88
C LEU A 71 1.99 2.08 -9.00
N ASN A 72 3.06 2.74 -9.46
CA ASN A 72 3.00 3.70 -10.56
C ASN A 72 2.57 3.05 -11.89
N CYS A 73 2.98 1.82 -12.09
CA CYS A 73 2.55 1.01 -13.22
C CYS A 73 1.06 0.68 -13.12
N GLY A 74 0.67 0.04 -12.02
CA GLY A 74 -0.69 -0.47 -11.85
C GLY A 74 -1.76 0.60 -11.79
N ILE A 75 -1.48 1.80 -11.23
CA ILE A 75 -2.48 2.86 -11.10
C ILE A 75 -3.00 3.36 -12.46
N LYS A 76 -2.22 3.24 -13.53
CA LYS A 76 -2.61 3.64 -14.87
C LYS A 76 -3.64 2.71 -15.49
N GLU A 77 -3.67 1.45 -15.05
CA GLU A 77 -4.53 0.39 -15.57
C GLU A 77 -5.90 0.33 -14.88
N LEU A 78 -6.01 0.92 -13.70
CA LEU A 78 -7.25 0.90 -12.92
C LEU A 78 -8.21 1.98 -13.40
N THR A 79 -9.52 1.65 -13.36
CA THR A 79 -10.60 2.57 -13.78
C THR A 79 -11.64 2.83 -12.70
N ALA A 80 -11.64 2.07 -11.61
CA ALA A 80 -12.61 2.18 -10.53
C ALA A 80 -12.59 3.54 -9.80
N GLU A 81 -13.70 3.90 -9.16
CA GLU A 81 -13.86 5.13 -8.38
C GLU A 81 -13.13 5.06 -7.03
N ILE A 82 -12.98 3.85 -6.48
CA ILE A 82 -12.23 3.57 -5.26
C ILE A 82 -11.10 2.61 -5.59
N ILE A 83 -9.91 2.96 -5.14
CA ILE A 83 -8.69 2.20 -5.34
C ILE A 83 -8.17 1.75 -3.98
N VAL A 84 -7.85 0.46 -3.88
CA VAL A 84 -7.34 -0.14 -2.65
C VAL A 84 -5.91 -0.64 -2.89
N PHE A 85 -4.96 -0.24 -2.07
CA PHE A 85 -3.61 -0.79 -2.05
C PHE A 85 -3.49 -1.81 -0.93
N LEU A 86 -3.02 -3.00 -1.26
CA LEU A 86 -2.75 -4.07 -0.29
C LEU A 86 -1.40 -4.72 -0.59
N ASP A 87 -0.75 -5.23 0.46
CA ASP A 87 0.46 -6.03 0.31
C ASP A 87 0.11 -7.48 -0.06
N ALA A 88 0.99 -8.17 -0.77
CA ALA A 88 0.78 -9.51 -1.30
C ALA A 88 0.77 -10.62 -0.24
N ASP A 89 1.32 -10.36 0.95
CA ASP A 89 1.57 -11.34 2.03
C ASP A 89 0.48 -11.44 3.11
N LEU A 90 -0.69 -10.83 2.88
CA LEU A 90 -1.77 -10.76 3.86
C LEU A 90 -2.54 -12.08 4.05
N GLY A 91 -2.51 -12.99 3.06
CA GLY A 91 -3.29 -14.22 3.06
C GLY A 91 -4.78 -13.94 3.30
N SER A 92 -5.49 -14.84 3.98
CA SER A 92 -6.92 -14.70 4.27
C SER A 92 -7.28 -13.43 5.08
N SER A 93 -6.33 -12.82 5.77
CA SER A 93 -6.58 -11.58 6.50
C SER A 93 -6.80 -10.36 5.59
N ALA A 94 -6.56 -10.50 4.27
CA ALA A 94 -6.85 -9.48 3.28
C ALA A 94 -8.35 -9.12 3.22
N ALA A 95 -9.25 -10.02 3.65
CA ALA A 95 -10.68 -9.74 3.79
C ALA A 95 -11.00 -8.55 4.72
N GLU A 96 -10.10 -8.20 5.66
CA GLU A 96 -10.22 -6.98 6.48
C GLU A 96 -10.14 -5.68 5.65
N ALA A 97 -9.80 -5.76 4.35
CA ALA A 97 -9.84 -4.62 3.43
C ALA A 97 -11.22 -3.96 3.38
N LYS A 98 -12.28 -4.72 3.60
CA LYS A 98 -13.64 -4.18 3.73
C LYS A 98 -13.72 -3.01 4.71
N ARG A 99 -13.05 -3.09 5.84
CA ARG A 99 -13.02 -1.99 6.84
C ARG A 99 -12.40 -0.71 6.31
N LEU A 100 -11.43 -0.82 5.38
CA LEU A 100 -10.83 0.33 4.73
C LEU A 100 -11.73 0.90 3.65
N ILE A 101 -12.44 0.04 2.93
CA ILE A 101 -13.33 0.40 1.83
C ILE A 101 -14.58 1.12 2.33
N ASP A 102 -15.23 0.60 3.37
CA ASP A 102 -16.52 1.10 3.86
C ASP A 102 -16.54 2.62 4.14
N PRO A 103 -15.56 3.25 4.80
CA PRO A 103 -15.58 4.69 5.02
C PRO A 103 -15.43 5.52 3.74
N VAL A 104 -14.69 5.02 2.74
CA VAL A 104 -14.52 5.69 1.44
C VAL A 104 -15.78 5.52 0.59
N MET A 105 -16.36 4.32 0.60
CA MET A 105 -17.62 4.01 -0.07
C MET A 105 -18.78 4.92 0.40
N ASN A 106 -18.82 5.19 1.70
CA ASN A 106 -19.84 5.99 2.36
C ASN A 106 -19.49 7.48 2.48
N ASP A 107 -18.50 7.98 1.77
CA ASP A 107 -18.06 9.39 1.76
C ASP A 107 -17.68 9.96 3.15
N ILE A 108 -17.31 9.09 4.10
CA ILE A 108 -16.81 9.49 5.44
C ILE A 108 -15.38 9.99 5.35
N ALA A 109 -14.55 9.34 4.52
CA ALA A 109 -13.16 9.67 4.28
C ALA A 109 -12.84 9.63 2.79
N ASP A 110 -11.82 10.39 2.36
CA ASP A 110 -11.31 10.36 1.00
C ASP A 110 -10.15 9.36 0.89
N MET A 111 -9.46 9.09 2.02
CA MET A 111 -8.45 8.03 2.16
C MET A 111 -8.51 7.40 3.54
N THR A 112 -8.48 6.08 3.60
CA THR A 112 -8.30 5.30 4.82
C THR A 112 -6.92 4.65 4.84
N ILE A 113 -6.38 4.49 6.05
CA ILE A 113 -5.07 3.86 6.30
C ILE A 113 -5.24 2.81 7.39
N ALA A 114 -4.77 1.60 7.14
CA ALA A 114 -4.86 0.51 8.11
C ALA A 114 -4.03 0.82 9.36
N ARG A 115 -4.67 0.72 10.51
CA ARG A 115 -4.04 0.81 11.82
C ARG A 115 -3.96 -0.58 12.44
N PHE A 116 -2.75 -1.09 12.53
CA PHE A 116 -2.48 -2.41 13.13
C PHE A 116 -2.50 -2.35 14.66
N PRO A 117 -2.88 -3.44 15.33
CA PRO A 117 -2.73 -3.58 16.77
C PRO A 117 -1.28 -3.31 17.21
N LYS A 118 -1.10 -2.76 18.41
CA LYS A 118 0.24 -2.51 18.95
C LYS A 118 0.97 -3.85 19.11
N SER A 119 2.06 -4.05 18.38
CA SER A 119 2.91 -5.22 18.57
C SER A 119 3.50 -5.21 19.98
N LYS A 120 3.40 -6.35 20.68
CA LYS A 120 4.03 -6.55 22.00
C LYS A 120 5.56 -6.65 21.91
N ARG A 121 6.12 -6.85 20.71
CA ARG A 121 7.56 -6.97 20.47
C ARG A 121 8.19 -5.61 20.25
N LYS A 122 9.20 -5.26 21.06
CA LYS A 122 10.10 -4.12 20.85
C LYS A 122 11.07 -4.45 19.69
N GLY A 123 10.62 -4.30 18.45
CA GLY A 123 11.46 -4.43 17.26
C GLY A 123 11.96 -3.05 16.80
N GLY A 124 13.12 -3.00 16.12
CA GLY A 124 13.83 -1.79 15.68
C GLY A 124 13.09 -0.84 14.70
N PHE A 125 11.79 -1.01 14.50
CA PHE A 125 10.94 -0.11 13.72
C PHE A 125 10.63 1.23 14.40
N GLY A 126 10.94 1.39 15.70
CA GLY A 126 10.56 2.56 16.48
C GLY A 126 11.11 3.87 15.92
N LEU A 127 12.37 3.88 15.47
CA LEU A 127 13.02 5.10 14.94
C LEU A 127 12.43 5.52 13.59
N VAL A 128 12.26 4.59 12.64
CA VAL A 128 11.68 4.90 11.32
C VAL A 128 10.23 5.34 11.45
N LYS A 129 9.45 4.63 12.26
CA LYS A 129 8.07 4.99 12.56
C LYS A 129 7.98 6.36 13.26
N GLY A 130 8.89 6.64 14.20
CA GLY A 130 8.98 7.94 14.88
C GLY A 130 9.30 9.07 13.91
N LEU A 131 10.29 8.87 13.02
CA LEU A 131 10.65 9.84 11.98
C LEU A 131 9.47 10.11 11.03
N ALA A 132 8.80 9.06 10.55
CA ALA A 132 7.65 9.19 9.66
C ALA A 132 6.49 9.94 10.34
N ARG A 133 6.16 9.58 11.59
CA ARG A 133 5.12 10.26 12.39
C ARG A 133 5.43 11.74 12.57
N GLU A 134 6.64 12.05 13.00
CA GLU A 134 7.07 13.43 13.23
C GLU A 134 7.12 14.24 11.93
N GLY A 135 7.59 13.62 10.84
CA GLY A 135 7.61 14.22 9.53
C GLY A 135 6.21 14.56 9.02
N ILE A 136 5.27 13.63 9.11
CA ILE A 136 3.86 13.88 8.75
C ILE A 136 3.29 14.99 9.62
N ARG A 137 3.49 14.93 10.95
CA ARG A 137 3.00 15.94 11.89
C ARG A 137 3.50 17.34 11.53
N ARG A 138 4.81 17.50 11.27
CA ARG A 138 5.41 18.81 10.92
C ARG A 138 4.87 19.38 9.60
N HIS A 139 4.58 18.52 8.63
CA HIS A 139 4.15 18.96 7.31
C HIS A 139 2.64 19.19 7.18
N THR A 140 1.83 18.56 8.05
CA THR A 140 0.37 18.50 7.89
C THR A 140 -0.42 18.75 9.17
N GLY A 141 0.22 18.72 10.33
CA GLY A 141 -0.46 18.75 11.65
C GLY A 141 -1.07 17.40 12.07
N LEU A 142 -1.14 16.41 11.18
CA LEU A 142 -1.75 15.11 11.48
C LEU A 142 -0.87 14.28 12.42
N VAL A 143 -1.50 13.68 13.44
CA VAL A 143 -0.87 12.71 14.34
C VAL A 143 -1.33 11.32 13.97
N MET A 144 -0.42 10.46 13.53
CA MET A 144 -0.73 9.13 13.02
C MET A 144 -0.14 8.01 13.89
N GLU A 145 -0.89 6.93 14.06
CA GLU A 145 -0.43 5.73 14.75
C GLU A 145 0.31 4.76 13.82
N SER A 146 -0.10 4.67 12.54
CA SER A 146 0.45 3.75 11.54
C SER A 146 0.94 4.47 10.27
N PRO A 147 1.92 5.41 10.39
CA PRO A 147 2.36 6.27 9.28
C PRO A 147 3.00 5.52 8.09
N LEU A 148 3.43 4.28 8.31
CA LEU A 148 4.10 3.43 7.33
C LEU A 148 3.21 2.29 6.82
N SER A 149 1.89 2.33 7.11
CA SER A 149 0.98 1.31 6.61
C SER A 149 0.80 1.43 5.09
N GLY A 150 1.02 0.33 4.39
CA GLY A 150 0.82 0.20 2.95
C GLY A 150 -0.63 -0.09 2.56
N GLN A 151 -1.45 -0.61 3.50
CA GLN A 151 -2.84 -0.98 3.26
C GLN A 151 -3.72 0.26 3.37
N ARG A 152 -4.33 0.64 2.25
CA ARG A 152 -5.09 1.89 2.09
C ARG A 152 -6.25 1.69 1.13
N ALA A 153 -7.37 2.36 1.40
CA ALA A 153 -8.39 2.58 0.38
C ALA A 153 -8.53 4.09 0.16
N MET A 154 -8.79 4.50 -1.07
CA MET A 154 -8.87 5.92 -1.42
C MET A 154 -9.75 6.15 -2.64
N THR A 155 -10.28 7.35 -2.76
CA THR A 155 -10.94 7.77 -3.99
C THR A 155 -9.91 7.87 -5.12
N ARG A 156 -10.37 7.67 -6.37
CA ARG A 156 -9.52 7.87 -7.56
C ARG A 156 -8.84 9.23 -7.55
N GLN A 157 -9.57 10.28 -7.14
CA GLN A 157 -9.03 11.63 -7.07
C GLN A 157 -7.81 11.73 -6.13
N VAL A 158 -7.84 11.05 -4.97
CA VAL A 158 -6.67 10.98 -4.06
C VAL A 158 -5.52 10.26 -4.74
N ALA A 159 -5.76 9.10 -5.37
CA ALA A 159 -4.73 8.32 -6.04
C ALA A 159 -4.02 9.14 -7.14
N GLU A 160 -4.78 9.82 -7.99
CA GLU A 160 -4.25 10.66 -9.07
C GLU A 160 -3.46 11.87 -8.53
N LYS A 161 -3.94 12.54 -7.48
CA LYS A 161 -3.26 13.70 -6.88
C LYS A 161 -2.01 13.32 -6.10
N THR A 162 -1.89 12.08 -5.64
CA THR A 162 -0.73 11.58 -4.91
C THR A 162 0.29 10.87 -5.79
N ALA A 163 -0.09 10.47 -7.00
CA ALA A 163 0.82 9.97 -8.02
C ALA A 163 1.71 11.10 -8.62
N PRO A 164 2.92 10.81 -9.16
CA PRO A 164 3.58 9.50 -9.08
C PRO A 164 4.07 9.21 -7.66
N PHE A 165 4.00 7.93 -7.28
CA PHE A 165 4.42 7.47 -5.96
C PHE A 165 5.94 7.49 -5.84
N ALA A 166 6.44 7.84 -4.65
CA ALA A 166 7.87 7.88 -4.38
C ALA A 166 8.49 6.48 -4.45
N ALA A 167 9.77 6.39 -4.79
CA ALA A 167 10.48 5.13 -4.79
C ALA A 167 10.67 4.59 -3.36
N GLY A 168 10.64 3.27 -3.22
CA GLY A 168 10.93 2.56 -1.98
C GLY A 168 9.93 2.85 -0.85
N PHE A 169 10.44 2.96 0.37
CA PHE A 169 9.66 3.12 1.61
C PHE A 169 9.15 4.54 1.89
N GLY A 170 9.33 5.47 0.96
CA GLY A 170 8.80 6.82 1.07
C GLY A 170 7.36 6.96 0.55
N VAL A 171 6.83 5.93 -0.12
CA VAL A 171 5.50 5.93 -0.74
C VAL A 171 4.42 6.36 0.25
N GLU A 172 4.36 5.67 1.39
CA GLU A 172 3.30 5.84 2.39
C GLU A 172 3.32 7.24 3.00
N VAL A 173 4.52 7.75 3.32
CA VAL A 173 4.71 9.07 3.93
C VAL A 173 4.40 10.17 2.93
N SER A 174 4.94 10.08 1.70
CA SER A 174 4.71 11.09 0.66
C SER A 174 3.23 11.17 0.26
N MET A 175 2.56 10.03 0.12
CA MET A 175 1.14 9.94 -0.19
C MET A 175 0.31 10.62 0.90
N THR A 176 0.57 10.30 2.18
CA THR A 176 -0.15 10.90 3.31
C THR A 176 0.05 12.42 3.37
N ILE A 177 1.29 12.90 3.23
CA ILE A 177 1.59 14.33 3.24
C ILE A 177 0.92 15.05 2.07
N THR A 178 0.98 14.46 0.87
CA THR A 178 0.38 15.06 -0.32
C THR A 178 -1.13 15.13 -0.21
N ALA A 179 -1.78 14.02 0.20
CA ALA A 179 -3.23 13.98 0.40
C ALA A 179 -3.70 15.01 1.44
N ALA A 180 -3.02 15.07 2.59
CA ALA A 180 -3.36 16.03 3.64
C ALA A 180 -3.20 17.49 3.19
N LYS A 181 -2.13 17.82 2.45
CA LYS A 181 -1.90 19.17 1.90
C LYS A 181 -2.91 19.58 0.83
N GLN A 182 -3.55 18.62 0.17
CA GLN A 182 -4.64 18.85 -0.77
C GLN A 182 -6.01 18.97 -0.09
N GLY A 183 -6.07 18.84 1.24
CA GLY A 183 -7.30 18.95 2.02
C GLY A 183 -8.17 17.70 2.05
N PHE A 184 -7.66 16.55 1.62
CA PHE A 184 -8.39 15.29 1.68
C PHE A 184 -8.56 14.79 3.11
N ARG A 185 -9.73 14.21 3.39
CA ARG A 185 -10.07 13.60 4.69
C ARG A 185 -9.39 12.25 4.84
N ILE A 186 -8.46 12.15 5.79
CA ILE A 186 -7.68 10.93 6.05
C ILE A 186 -8.14 10.32 7.37
N LEU A 187 -8.43 9.00 7.36
CA LEU A 187 -8.87 8.25 8.53
C LEU A 187 -7.99 7.01 8.75
N GLU A 188 -7.46 6.84 9.96
CA GLU A 188 -6.85 5.56 10.35
C GLU A 188 -7.93 4.59 10.85
N VAL A 189 -8.00 3.42 10.25
CA VAL A 189 -9.01 2.39 10.55
C VAL A 189 -8.35 1.18 11.20
N PRO A 190 -8.80 0.73 12.38
CA PRO A 190 -8.26 -0.47 13.02
C PRO A 190 -8.62 -1.73 12.21
N VAL A 191 -7.60 -2.54 11.92
CA VAL A 191 -7.73 -3.81 11.19
C VAL A 191 -6.98 -4.93 11.90
N ASN A 192 -7.37 -6.18 11.64
CA ASN A 192 -6.69 -7.37 12.14
C ASN A 192 -5.87 -8.08 11.04
N MET A 193 -5.39 -7.35 10.05
CA MET A 193 -4.52 -7.88 9.02
C MET A 193 -3.19 -8.37 9.60
N ARG A 194 -2.64 -9.43 9.01
CA ARG A 194 -1.39 -10.06 9.45
C ARG A 194 -0.43 -10.13 8.28
N HIS A 195 0.76 -9.57 8.45
CA HIS A 195 1.87 -9.75 7.54
C HIS A 195 2.70 -10.98 7.92
N ASN A 196 3.42 -11.51 6.94
CA ASN A 196 4.49 -12.46 7.23
C ASN A 196 5.60 -11.73 8.03
N GLU A 197 5.81 -12.12 9.29
CA GLU A 197 6.90 -11.57 10.10
C GLU A 197 8.23 -12.05 9.48
N THR A 198 8.82 -11.25 8.57
CA THR A 198 10.19 -11.48 8.10
C THR A 198 11.13 -11.44 9.29
N GLY A 199 11.78 -12.57 9.55
CA GLY A 199 12.59 -12.80 10.73
C GLY A 199 13.70 -11.75 10.94
N GLN A 200 14.20 -11.67 12.19
CA GLN A 200 15.28 -10.78 12.62
C GLN A 200 16.64 -11.23 12.05
N ASN A 201 16.81 -11.21 10.72
CA ASN A 201 18.07 -11.54 10.07
C ASN A 201 18.85 -10.27 9.71
N TRP A 202 20.17 -10.38 9.58
CA TRP A 202 21.08 -9.31 9.13
C TRP A 202 20.59 -8.59 7.86
N LYS A 203 19.91 -9.29 6.94
CA LYS A 203 19.20 -8.71 5.79
C LYS A 203 18.13 -7.70 6.23
N GLY A 204 17.42 -7.97 7.31
CA GLY A 204 16.44 -7.04 7.89
C GLY A 204 17.03 -5.76 8.45
N PHE A 205 18.30 -5.75 8.90
CA PHE A 205 18.98 -4.54 9.37
C PHE A 205 19.38 -3.61 8.22
N MET A 206 19.94 -4.16 7.14
CA MET A 206 20.25 -3.38 5.92
C MET A 206 18.98 -2.84 5.26
N HIS A 207 17.89 -3.62 5.27
CA HIS A 207 16.60 -3.21 4.76
C HIS A 207 16.03 -2.00 5.55
N ARG A 208 16.19 -2.01 6.88
CA ARG A 208 15.78 -0.89 7.75
C ARG A 208 16.60 0.38 7.54
N GLY A 209 17.88 0.27 7.25
CA GLY A 209 18.74 1.40 6.89
C GLY A 209 18.25 2.10 5.60
N LYS A 210 17.89 1.32 4.57
CA LYS A 210 17.28 1.83 3.33
C LYS A 210 15.93 2.51 3.60
N GLN A 211 15.09 1.93 4.47
CA GLN A 211 13.81 2.52 4.87
C GLN A 211 14.01 3.91 5.48
N PHE A 212 14.93 4.03 6.45
CA PHE A 212 15.22 5.31 7.10
C PHE A 212 15.64 6.39 6.09
N TRP A 213 16.56 6.06 5.18
CA TRP A 213 17.03 6.98 4.15
C TRP A 213 15.91 7.40 3.19
N HIS A 214 15.07 6.48 2.72
CA HIS A 214 13.97 6.83 1.82
C HIS A 214 12.95 7.77 2.48
N VAL A 215 12.59 7.51 3.75
CA VAL A 215 11.71 8.40 4.51
C VAL A 215 12.36 9.76 4.72
N ALA A 216 13.65 9.82 5.11
CA ALA A 216 14.38 11.06 5.29
C ALA A 216 14.48 11.90 4.00
N LEU A 217 14.75 11.28 2.84
CA LEU A 217 14.79 11.95 1.55
C LEU A 217 13.43 12.55 1.15
N VAL A 218 12.34 11.81 1.39
CA VAL A 218 10.98 12.33 1.14
C VAL A 218 10.68 13.54 2.01
N LEU A 219 11.02 13.47 3.31
CA LEU A 219 10.80 14.57 4.24
C LEU A 219 11.67 15.80 3.93
N ALA A 220 12.87 15.60 3.38
CA ALA A 220 13.75 16.68 2.93
C ALA A 220 13.31 17.29 1.56
N GLY A 221 12.24 16.79 0.94
CA GLY A 221 11.77 17.26 -0.37
C GLY A 221 12.61 16.78 -1.56
N ILE A 222 13.65 15.95 -1.34
CA ILE A 222 14.58 15.46 -2.37
C ILE A 222 14.02 14.22 -3.09
N GLY A 223 13.03 13.54 -2.51
CA GLY A 223 12.43 12.31 -3.03
C GLY A 223 11.40 12.50 -4.17
N ARG A 224 11.25 13.69 -4.74
CA ARG A 224 10.31 13.98 -5.83
C ARG A 224 10.99 13.86 -7.19
N ARG A 225 10.50 12.92 -8.01
CA ARG A 225 10.67 12.71 -9.45
C ARG A 225 11.89 11.91 -9.91
N LYS A 226 11.67 10.60 -10.10
CA LYS A 226 12.06 9.99 -11.38
C LYS A 226 10.78 9.79 -12.18
N ARG A 227 10.73 10.33 -13.41
CA ARG A 227 9.67 10.05 -14.37
C ARG A 227 9.67 8.55 -14.62
N GLY A 228 8.47 7.93 -14.58
CA GLY A 228 8.27 6.52 -14.67
C GLY A 228 8.94 5.85 -15.87
N ALA A 229 9.37 4.62 -15.66
CA ALA A 229 9.63 3.69 -16.75
C ALA A 229 8.32 3.44 -17.50
N GLU A 230 8.39 3.26 -18.79
CA GLU A 230 7.27 2.79 -19.61
C GLU A 230 6.96 1.35 -19.19
N CYS A 231 5.69 1.10 -18.80
CA CYS A 231 5.18 -0.24 -18.50
C CYS A 231 4.85 -0.97 -19.79
#